data_2359655827ad2758910ef41d080a3d12
#
_entry.id   2359655827ad2758910ef41d080a3d12
#
_cell.length_a   1.000
_cell.length_b   1.000
_cell.length_c   1.000
_cell.angle_alpha   90.00
_cell.angle_beta   90.00
_cell.angle_gamma   90.00
#
_symmetry.space_group_name_H-M   'P 1'
#
loop_
_entity.id
_entity.type
_entity.pdbx_description
1 polymer ?
#
loop_
_entity_poly.entity_id
_entity_poly.type
_entity_poly.pdbx_seq_one_letter_code
_entity_poly.pdbx_strand_id
1 'polypeptide(L)'
;MSALLSLRDIGKSFGGLTALSGISFDVHPGEIVGVIGPNGAGKTTLFNVITAVFPPTAGEVAFDGRRISGLPPHAITKRGITRTFQNIRLFSTMTVEENVMVGRHCRTGAGVWRGVLRTWGQRREERGIRGKTRELLDLVGLSGAGRDKAAGSLPYGHQRRLEIARALAAEPRLLLLDEPVAGMNDAETQDVFGLIKRVQSLGVTILLIEHDMSLVMKACDRLVVFNFGRKIAEGTPAEIRDDPRVVEAYLGAAGGDADA
;
A
#
# COMPACT_ATOMS: atom_id res chain seq x y z
N MET A 1 -18.69 13.81 0.65
CA MET A 1 -17.38 13.98 1.34
C MET A 1 -16.31 14.25 0.30
N SER A 2 -15.30 15.09 0.60
CA SER A 2 -14.19 15.34 -0.34
C SER A 2 -13.31 14.09 -0.46
N ALA A 3 -12.76 13.83 -1.65
CA ALA A 3 -11.84 12.74 -1.87
C ALA A 3 -10.53 12.95 -1.10
N LEU A 4 -9.98 11.88 -0.52
CA LEU A 4 -8.64 11.88 0.08
C LEU A 4 -7.57 11.77 -1.00
N LEU A 5 -7.74 10.85 -1.96
CA LEU A 5 -6.91 10.72 -3.16
C LEU A 5 -7.78 10.92 -4.38
N SER A 6 -7.30 11.69 -5.35
CA SER A 6 -7.99 11.96 -6.60
C SER A 6 -7.04 11.75 -7.77
N LEU A 7 -7.44 10.92 -8.71
CA LEU A 7 -6.72 10.68 -9.96
C LEU A 7 -7.56 11.26 -11.09
N ARG A 8 -6.93 12.05 -11.97
CA ARG A 8 -7.59 12.68 -13.12
C ARG A 8 -6.78 12.43 -14.38
N ASP A 9 -7.36 11.70 -15.31
CA ASP A 9 -6.85 11.38 -16.63
C ASP A 9 -5.39 10.87 -16.63
N ILE A 10 -5.06 10.02 -15.63
CA ILE A 10 -3.70 9.50 -15.49
C ILE A 10 -3.34 8.64 -16.69
N GLY A 11 -2.31 9.10 -17.40
CA GLY A 11 -1.63 8.37 -18.44
C GLY A 11 -0.18 8.07 -18.07
N LYS A 12 0.31 6.88 -18.44
CA LYS A 12 1.73 6.52 -18.31
C LYS A 12 2.18 5.70 -19.51
N SER A 13 3.22 6.22 -20.18
CA SER A 13 3.88 5.52 -21.30
C SER A 13 5.36 5.33 -20.98
N PHE A 14 5.92 4.21 -21.46
CA PHE A 14 7.33 3.87 -21.42
C PHE A 14 7.78 3.59 -22.86
N GLY A 15 8.49 4.54 -23.46
CA GLY A 15 8.79 4.46 -24.89
C GLY A 15 7.50 4.36 -25.71
N GLY A 16 7.36 3.31 -26.51
CA GLY A 16 6.17 3.06 -27.34
C GLY A 16 5.01 2.34 -26.63
N LEU A 17 5.21 1.86 -25.40
CA LEU A 17 4.20 1.10 -24.64
C LEU A 17 3.40 2.03 -23.72
N THR A 18 2.07 2.06 -23.88
CA THR A 18 1.16 2.77 -22.98
C THR A 18 0.68 1.82 -21.89
N ALA A 19 1.17 2.03 -20.66
CA ALA A 19 0.83 1.22 -19.49
C ALA A 19 -0.43 1.70 -18.75
N LEU A 20 -0.76 3.00 -18.83
CA LEU A 20 -1.99 3.59 -18.29
C LEU A 20 -2.55 4.62 -19.28
N SER A 21 -3.87 4.64 -19.44
CA SER A 21 -4.56 5.53 -20.37
C SER A 21 -5.85 6.06 -19.75
N GLY A 22 -5.87 7.35 -19.38
CA GLY A 22 -7.08 8.07 -18.95
C GLY A 22 -7.69 7.56 -17.63
N ILE A 23 -6.86 7.12 -16.68
CA ILE A 23 -7.35 6.59 -15.40
C ILE A 23 -7.85 7.73 -14.52
N SER A 24 -9.14 7.68 -14.16
CA SER A 24 -9.78 8.66 -13.28
C SER A 24 -10.67 7.96 -12.27
N PHE A 25 -10.42 8.15 -10.97
CA PHE A 25 -11.28 7.76 -9.85
C PHE A 25 -10.86 8.48 -8.57
N ASP A 26 -11.71 8.42 -7.57
CA ASP A 26 -11.50 9.00 -6.25
C ASP A 26 -11.38 7.91 -5.18
N VAL A 27 -10.62 8.19 -4.10
CA VAL A 27 -10.57 7.37 -2.88
C VAL A 27 -11.01 8.26 -1.72
N HIS A 28 -12.02 7.81 -0.97
CA HIS A 28 -12.56 8.57 0.15
C HIS A 28 -11.92 8.18 1.48
N PRO A 29 -11.93 9.09 2.49
CA PRO A 29 -11.38 8.77 3.81
C PRO A 29 -12.06 7.54 4.43
N GLY A 30 -11.26 6.63 4.98
CA GLY A 30 -11.72 5.47 5.75
C GLY A 30 -12.24 4.30 4.92
N GLU A 31 -12.21 4.35 3.58
CA GLU A 31 -12.59 3.21 2.74
C GLU A 31 -11.41 2.28 2.42
N ILE A 32 -11.71 1.03 2.12
CA ILE A 32 -10.81 0.08 1.45
C ILE A 32 -11.24 -0.01 -0.01
N VAL A 33 -10.40 0.50 -0.92
CA VAL A 33 -10.62 0.39 -2.36
C VAL A 33 -9.69 -0.68 -2.93
N GLY A 34 -10.27 -1.68 -3.59
CA GLY A 34 -9.52 -2.70 -4.32
C GLY A 34 -9.26 -2.28 -5.77
N VAL A 35 -8.02 -2.37 -6.23
CA VAL A 35 -7.66 -2.24 -7.65
C VAL A 35 -7.37 -3.63 -8.18
N ILE A 36 -8.25 -4.14 -9.04
CA ILE A 36 -8.19 -5.50 -9.57
C ILE A 36 -8.06 -5.51 -11.09
N GLY A 37 -7.76 -6.65 -11.66
CA GLY A 37 -7.62 -6.85 -13.10
C GLY A 37 -6.54 -7.89 -13.43
N PRO A 38 -6.47 -8.35 -14.68
CA PRO A 38 -5.47 -9.33 -15.14
C PRO A 38 -4.03 -8.88 -14.92
N ASN A 39 -3.08 -9.81 -15.07
CA ASN A 39 -1.66 -9.48 -15.08
C ASN A 39 -1.35 -8.53 -16.24
N GLY A 40 -0.48 -7.55 -16.01
CA GLY A 40 -0.20 -6.51 -17.02
C GLY A 40 -1.26 -5.42 -17.19
N ALA A 41 -2.37 -5.45 -16.44
CA ALA A 41 -3.44 -4.43 -16.55
C ALA A 41 -3.03 -3.02 -16.08
N GLY A 42 -1.82 -2.83 -15.53
CA GLY A 42 -1.31 -1.51 -15.12
C GLY A 42 -1.44 -1.18 -13.63
N LYS A 43 -1.91 -2.12 -12.80
CA LYS A 43 -2.14 -1.91 -11.35
C LYS A 43 -0.91 -1.41 -10.60
N THR A 44 0.21 -2.13 -10.71
CA THR A 44 1.49 -1.73 -10.07
C THR A 44 2.05 -0.44 -10.66
N THR A 45 1.82 -0.18 -11.96
CA THR A 45 2.18 1.10 -12.60
C THR A 45 1.42 2.26 -11.96
N LEU A 46 0.13 2.09 -11.66
CA LEU A 46 -0.66 3.10 -10.95
C LEU A 46 -0.07 3.40 -9.57
N PHE A 47 0.26 2.37 -8.78
CA PHE A 47 0.89 2.55 -7.46
C PHE A 47 2.22 3.28 -7.56
N ASN A 48 3.03 2.97 -8.58
CA ASN A 48 4.29 3.65 -8.84
C ASN A 48 4.08 5.14 -9.19
N VAL A 49 3.02 5.49 -9.92
CA VAL A 49 2.65 6.88 -10.20
C VAL A 49 2.20 7.61 -8.94
N ILE A 50 1.31 7.00 -8.13
CA ILE A 50 0.81 7.61 -6.87
C ILE A 50 1.98 7.86 -5.89
N THR A 51 2.92 6.92 -5.80
CA THR A 51 4.07 7.02 -4.87
C THR A 51 5.28 7.73 -5.45
N ALA A 52 5.12 8.32 -6.65
CA ALA A 52 6.15 9.10 -7.35
C ALA A 52 7.46 8.33 -7.60
N VAL A 53 7.39 6.99 -7.78
CA VAL A 53 8.52 6.21 -8.31
C VAL A 53 8.87 6.70 -9.71
N PHE A 54 7.83 7.06 -10.48
CA PHE A 54 7.96 7.83 -11.71
C PHE A 54 6.75 8.76 -11.90
N PRO A 55 6.91 9.90 -12.58
CA PRO A 55 5.83 10.82 -12.85
C PRO A 55 4.83 10.24 -13.85
N PRO A 56 3.55 10.64 -13.82
CA PRO A 56 2.62 10.37 -14.91
C PRO A 56 3.09 11.09 -16.19
N THR A 57 2.75 10.51 -17.35
CA THR A 57 2.99 11.16 -18.65
C THR A 57 1.88 12.17 -18.95
N ALA A 58 0.66 11.93 -18.48
CA ALA A 58 -0.48 12.81 -18.58
C ALA A 58 -1.32 12.74 -17.32
N GLY A 59 -2.15 13.76 -17.10
CA GLY A 59 -3.05 13.84 -15.94
C GLY A 59 -2.37 14.25 -14.66
N GLU A 60 -3.12 14.22 -13.58
CA GLU A 60 -2.63 14.62 -12.27
C GLU A 60 -3.15 13.76 -11.12
N VAL A 61 -2.34 13.64 -10.08
CA VAL A 61 -2.70 13.03 -8.79
C VAL A 61 -2.79 14.12 -7.75
N ALA A 62 -3.91 14.19 -7.04
CA ALA A 62 -4.11 15.08 -5.90
C ALA A 62 -4.36 14.26 -4.63
N PHE A 63 -3.82 14.71 -3.52
CA PHE A 63 -4.01 14.14 -2.18
C PHE A 63 -4.43 15.23 -1.20
N ASP A 64 -5.56 15.02 -0.53
CA ASP A 64 -6.16 16.01 0.37
C ASP A 64 -6.35 17.38 -0.32
N GLY A 65 -6.88 17.35 -1.55
CA GLY A 65 -7.11 18.53 -2.38
C GLY A 65 -5.86 19.21 -2.94
N ARG A 66 -4.66 18.66 -2.70
CA ARG A 66 -3.38 19.24 -3.16
C ARG A 66 -2.73 18.35 -4.19
N ARG A 67 -2.31 18.93 -5.31
CA ARG A 67 -1.52 18.22 -6.32
C ARG A 67 -0.25 17.64 -5.71
N ILE A 68 0.00 16.35 -5.98
CA ILE A 68 1.21 15.63 -5.55
C ILE A 68 2.05 15.13 -6.72
N SER A 69 1.54 15.18 -7.95
CA SER A 69 2.31 14.84 -9.15
C SER A 69 3.57 15.70 -9.25
N GLY A 70 4.72 15.07 -9.49
CA GLY A 70 6.03 15.76 -9.57
C GLY A 70 6.74 15.94 -8.25
N LEU A 71 6.14 15.56 -7.11
CA LEU A 71 6.85 15.53 -5.83
C LEU A 71 7.75 14.29 -5.73
N PRO A 72 8.88 14.37 -5.01
CA PRO A 72 9.72 13.19 -4.76
C PRO A 72 9.07 12.24 -3.74
N PRO A 73 9.41 10.91 -3.76
CA PRO A 73 8.78 9.89 -2.91
C PRO A 73 8.75 10.23 -1.41
N HIS A 74 9.84 10.80 -0.88
CA HIS A 74 9.90 11.17 0.54
C HIS A 74 8.88 12.27 0.91
N ALA A 75 8.55 13.18 -0.02
CA ALA A 75 7.54 14.21 0.19
C ALA A 75 6.13 13.61 0.15
N ILE A 76 5.89 12.57 -0.66
CA ILE A 76 4.65 11.79 -0.68
C ILE A 76 4.44 11.12 0.68
N THR A 77 5.47 10.45 1.21
CA THR A 77 5.41 9.80 2.53
C THR A 77 5.14 10.81 3.65
N LYS A 78 5.81 11.97 3.63
CA LYS A 78 5.55 13.05 4.61
C LYS A 78 4.11 13.59 4.57
N ARG A 79 3.43 13.52 3.42
CA ARG A 79 2.03 13.90 3.29
C ARG A 79 1.06 12.85 3.81
N GLY A 80 1.54 11.66 4.16
CA GLY A 80 0.73 10.60 4.75
C GLY A 80 0.30 9.52 3.75
N ILE A 81 1.05 9.31 2.67
CA ILE A 81 0.90 8.15 1.78
C ILE A 81 2.06 7.21 2.00
N THR A 82 1.80 5.96 2.38
CA THR A 82 2.81 4.91 2.49
C THR A 82 2.43 3.70 1.65
N ARG A 83 3.41 2.85 1.35
CA ARG A 83 3.22 1.65 0.53
C ARG A 83 4.03 0.48 1.06
N THR A 84 3.44 -0.72 1.00
CA THR A 84 4.18 -1.98 0.98
C THR A 84 4.50 -2.37 -0.47
N PHE A 85 5.42 -3.30 -0.66
CA PHE A 85 5.80 -3.77 -2.00
C PHE A 85 5.44 -5.23 -2.17
N GLN A 86 5.20 -5.68 -3.40
CA GLN A 86 4.92 -7.08 -3.71
C GLN A 86 6.02 -8.00 -3.14
N ASN A 87 7.29 -7.69 -3.43
CA ASN A 87 8.42 -8.34 -2.77
C ASN A 87 8.74 -7.62 -1.46
N ILE A 88 8.81 -8.37 -0.36
CA ILE A 88 9.11 -7.83 0.97
C ILE A 88 10.44 -7.07 0.95
N ARG A 89 10.40 -5.80 1.37
CA ARG A 89 11.59 -4.91 1.43
C ARG A 89 11.90 -4.54 2.87
N LEU A 90 12.30 -5.52 3.68
CA LEU A 90 12.81 -5.28 5.02
C LEU A 90 14.33 -5.09 5.02
N PHE A 91 14.82 -4.39 6.03
CA PHE A 91 16.24 -4.39 6.35
C PHE A 91 16.53 -5.69 7.10
N SER A 92 16.91 -6.74 6.37
CA SER A 92 17.01 -8.12 6.86
C SER A 92 17.99 -8.29 8.02
N THR A 93 19.04 -7.48 8.07
CA THR A 93 20.08 -7.50 9.13
C THR A 93 19.71 -6.66 10.35
N MET A 94 18.73 -5.75 10.22
CA MET A 94 18.20 -4.98 11.35
C MET A 94 17.21 -5.83 12.14
N THR A 95 17.02 -5.47 13.40
CA THR A 95 16.03 -6.10 14.27
C THR A 95 14.61 -5.77 13.85
N VAL A 96 13.65 -6.52 14.37
CA VAL A 96 12.21 -6.26 14.22
C VAL A 96 11.85 -4.85 14.68
N GLU A 97 12.34 -4.45 15.89
CA GLU A 97 12.09 -3.12 16.45
C GLU A 97 12.69 -2.01 15.58
N GLU A 98 13.94 -2.16 15.13
CA GLU A 98 14.64 -1.19 14.30
C GLU A 98 13.94 -0.98 12.94
N ASN A 99 13.43 -2.04 12.30
CA ASN A 99 12.66 -1.91 11.05
C ASN A 99 11.45 -0.99 11.21
N VAL A 100 10.69 -1.11 12.30
CA VAL A 100 9.54 -0.23 12.56
C VAL A 100 10.01 1.19 12.89
N MET A 101 11.07 1.35 13.67
CA MET A 101 11.63 2.66 14.02
C MET A 101 12.08 3.45 12.77
N VAL A 102 12.67 2.78 11.78
CA VAL A 102 13.03 3.41 10.48
C VAL A 102 11.79 4.00 9.79
N GLY A 103 10.63 3.33 9.87
CA GLY A 103 9.38 3.85 9.33
C GLY A 103 8.96 5.20 9.93
N ARG A 104 9.32 5.47 11.19
CA ARG A 104 9.04 6.76 11.85
C ARG A 104 9.97 7.90 11.47
N HIS A 105 11.10 7.62 10.84
CA HIS A 105 12.12 8.64 10.55
C HIS A 105 11.55 9.86 9.77
N CYS A 106 10.54 9.65 8.93
CA CYS A 106 9.89 10.75 8.20
C CYS A 106 9.07 11.70 9.10
N ARG A 107 8.75 11.29 10.35
CA ARG A 107 7.98 12.06 11.34
C ARG A 107 8.86 12.69 12.42
N THR A 108 10.14 12.31 12.48
CA THR A 108 11.08 12.89 13.46
C THR A 108 11.71 14.16 12.90
N GLY A 109 11.80 15.19 13.74
CA GLY A 109 12.43 16.46 13.38
C GLY A 109 13.97 16.45 13.48
N ALA A 110 14.58 15.31 13.78
CA ALA A 110 16.01 15.17 13.94
C ALA A 110 16.71 15.17 12.57
N GLY A 111 17.11 16.35 12.10
CA GLY A 111 18.08 16.46 11.02
C GLY A 111 19.41 15.79 11.42
N VAL A 112 20.20 15.38 10.42
CA VAL A 112 21.50 14.68 10.55
C VAL A 112 22.45 15.35 11.59
N TRP A 113 22.34 16.66 11.77
CA TRP A 113 23.17 17.46 12.69
C TRP A 113 22.78 17.32 14.18
N ARG A 114 21.55 16.86 14.51
CA ARG A 114 21.13 16.64 15.90
C ARG A 114 21.61 15.31 16.49
N GLY A 115 22.05 14.37 15.65
CA GLY A 115 22.59 13.07 16.11
C GLY A 115 23.89 13.17 16.89
N VAL A 116 24.61 14.31 16.79
CA VAL A 116 25.91 14.52 17.46
C VAL A 116 25.75 15.00 18.93
N LEU A 117 24.64 15.63 19.29
CA LEU A 117 24.38 16.15 20.64
C LEU A 117 23.29 15.30 21.32
N ARG A 118 23.69 14.36 22.18
CA ARG A 118 22.79 13.57 23.05
C ARG A 118 22.09 14.45 24.08
N THR A 119 21.02 15.16 23.69
CA THR A 119 20.26 16.02 24.59
C THR A 119 19.13 15.28 25.29
N TRP A 120 18.67 15.81 26.44
CA TRP A 120 17.51 15.28 27.18
C TRP A 120 16.25 15.14 26.31
N GLY A 121 16.06 16.05 25.35
CA GLY A 121 14.98 16.00 24.37
C GLY A 121 15.01 14.75 23.47
N GLN A 122 16.19 14.30 23.06
CA GLN A 122 16.35 13.10 22.26
C GLN A 122 15.95 11.82 23.02
N ARG A 123 16.27 11.73 24.31
CA ARG A 123 15.87 10.57 25.13
C ARG A 123 14.36 10.49 25.32
N ARG A 124 13.67 11.63 25.34
CA ARG A 124 12.19 11.69 25.42
C ARG A 124 11.57 11.30 24.08
N GLU A 125 12.11 11.80 22.97
CA GLU A 125 11.68 11.47 21.61
C GLU A 125 11.92 9.96 21.33
N GLU A 126 13.09 9.44 21.66
CA GLU A 126 13.42 8.01 21.49
C GLU A 126 12.49 7.10 22.31
N ARG A 127 12.17 7.46 23.56
CA ARG A 127 11.20 6.73 24.38
C ARG A 127 9.80 6.74 23.75
N GLY A 128 9.37 7.87 23.18
CA GLY A 128 8.12 7.99 22.44
C GLY A 128 8.08 7.12 21.18
N ILE A 129 9.20 7.09 20.43
CA ILE A 129 9.35 6.24 19.24
C ILE A 129 9.23 4.77 19.63
N ARG A 130 9.96 4.32 20.67
CA ARG A 130 9.93 2.93 21.15
C ARG A 130 8.54 2.54 21.68
N GLY A 131 7.84 3.43 22.38
CA GLY A 131 6.46 3.21 22.82
C GLY A 131 5.54 2.93 21.64
N LYS A 132 5.55 3.82 20.64
CA LYS A 132 4.72 3.66 19.43
C LYS A 132 5.12 2.43 18.60
N THR A 133 6.41 2.12 18.53
CA THR A 133 6.89 0.90 17.88
C THR A 133 6.29 -0.35 18.50
N ARG A 134 6.21 -0.40 19.84
CA ARG A 134 5.61 -1.52 20.57
C ARG A 134 4.13 -1.65 20.26
N GLU A 135 3.38 -0.55 20.32
CA GLU A 135 1.95 -0.54 19.96
C GLU A 135 1.72 -1.08 18.54
N LEU A 136 2.58 -0.70 17.58
CA LEU A 136 2.46 -1.18 16.20
C LEU A 136 2.82 -2.67 16.07
N LEU A 137 3.84 -3.15 16.78
CA LEU A 137 4.18 -4.58 16.83
C LEU A 137 3.06 -5.40 17.47
N ASP A 138 2.41 -4.87 18.50
CA ASP A 138 1.24 -5.48 19.12
C ASP A 138 0.05 -5.52 18.15
N LEU A 139 -0.21 -4.41 17.44
CA LEU A 139 -1.28 -4.32 16.43
C LEU A 139 -1.12 -5.38 15.33
N VAL A 140 0.10 -5.61 14.83
CA VAL A 140 0.37 -6.58 13.77
C VAL A 140 0.59 -8.01 14.29
N GLY A 141 0.47 -8.24 15.60
CA GLY A 141 0.61 -9.57 16.22
C GLY A 141 2.05 -10.07 16.31
N LEU A 142 3.03 -9.16 16.42
CA LEU A 142 4.47 -9.48 16.52
C LEU A 142 5.06 -9.25 17.91
N SER A 143 4.26 -9.04 18.95
CA SER A 143 4.73 -8.81 20.33
C SER A 143 5.62 -9.95 20.85
N GLY A 144 5.31 -11.19 20.50
CA GLY A 144 6.04 -12.40 20.89
C GLY A 144 7.15 -12.83 19.95
N ALA A 145 7.32 -12.17 18.80
CA ALA A 145 8.26 -12.62 17.76
C ALA A 145 9.75 -12.41 18.11
N GLY A 146 10.03 -11.73 19.23
CA GLY A 146 11.39 -11.35 19.64
C GLY A 146 11.83 -10.06 18.94
N ARG A 147 11.71 -8.94 19.65
CA ARG A 147 11.99 -7.59 19.12
C ARG A 147 13.41 -7.40 18.64
N ASP A 148 14.34 -8.10 19.30
CA ASP A 148 15.78 -8.06 19.03
C ASP A 148 16.22 -9.06 17.95
N LYS A 149 15.31 -9.90 17.43
CA LYS A 149 15.62 -10.82 16.33
C LYS A 149 15.80 -10.06 15.03
N ALA A 150 16.76 -10.53 14.21
CA ALA A 150 16.93 -10.03 12.85
C ALA A 150 15.64 -10.25 12.04
N ALA A 151 15.17 -9.22 11.33
CA ALA A 151 13.93 -9.29 10.56
C ALA A 151 13.95 -10.39 9.49
N GLY A 152 15.13 -10.64 8.89
CA GLY A 152 15.30 -11.70 7.90
C GLY A 152 15.15 -13.12 8.45
N SER A 153 15.21 -13.32 9.78
CA SER A 153 15.01 -14.65 10.40
C SER A 153 13.55 -14.99 10.69
N LEU A 154 12.63 -14.05 10.47
CA LEU A 154 11.20 -14.28 10.70
C LEU A 154 10.59 -15.18 9.60
N PRO A 155 9.55 -15.98 9.92
CA PRO A 155 8.68 -16.60 8.93
C PRO A 155 8.10 -15.57 7.96
N TYR A 156 7.80 -15.98 6.72
CA TYR A 156 7.34 -15.09 5.66
C TYR A 156 6.12 -14.23 6.05
N GLY A 157 5.09 -14.83 6.62
CA GLY A 157 3.90 -14.12 7.09
C GLY A 157 4.21 -13.07 8.18
N HIS A 158 5.19 -13.34 9.06
CA HIS A 158 5.66 -12.37 10.06
C HIS A 158 6.46 -11.23 9.42
N GLN A 159 7.26 -11.51 8.38
CA GLN A 159 7.96 -10.48 7.64
C GLN A 159 6.96 -9.52 6.96
N ARG A 160 5.89 -10.03 6.37
CA ARG A 160 4.83 -9.22 5.75
C ARG A 160 4.12 -8.34 6.78
N ARG A 161 3.78 -8.88 7.96
CA ARG A 161 3.20 -8.10 9.06
C ARG A 161 4.15 -7.01 9.55
N LEU A 162 5.45 -7.29 9.60
CA LEU A 162 6.49 -6.31 9.96
C LEU A 162 6.60 -5.19 8.92
N GLU A 163 6.47 -5.51 7.63
CA GLU A 163 6.44 -4.52 6.56
C GLU A 163 5.24 -3.58 6.70
N ILE A 164 4.05 -4.12 7.02
CA ILE A 164 2.86 -3.32 7.32
C ILE A 164 3.09 -2.44 8.55
N ALA A 165 3.66 -2.97 9.64
CA ALA A 165 3.99 -2.20 10.84
C ALA A 165 4.93 -1.04 10.53
N ARG A 166 5.96 -1.27 9.71
CA ARG A 166 6.90 -0.23 9.25
C ARG A 166 6.19 0.85 8.44
N ALA A 167 5.27 0.47 7.54
CA ALA A 167 4.50 1.44 6.76
C ALA A 167 3.57 2.28 7.67
N LEU A 168 2.93 1.66 8.67
CA LEU A 168 2.08 2.32 9.67
C LEU A 168 2.88 3.25 10.61
N ALA A 169 4.16 2.97 10.84
CA ALA A 169 5.02 3.81 11.68
C ALA A 169 5.16 5.25 11.16
N ALA A 170 4.96 5.46 9.86
CA ALA A 170 4.89 6.80 9.26
C ALA A 170 3.53 7.51 9.49
N GLU A 171 2.61 6.92 10.25
CA GLU A 171 1.26 7.46 10.54
C GLU A 171 0.53 7.88 9.25
N PRO A 172 0.31 6.94 8.32
CA PRO A 172 -0.30 7.28 7.03
C PRO A 172 -1.80 7.58 7.17
N ARG A 173 -2.30 8.47 6.32
CA ARG A 173 -3.73 8.63 6.07
C ARG A 173 -4.20 7.70 4.93
N LEU A 174 -3.27 7.32 4.02
CA LEU A 174 -3.49 6.38 2.95
C LEU A 174 -2.36 5.36 2.92
N LEU A 175 -2.73 4.08 3.05
CA LEU A 175 -1.83 2.93 2.96
C LEU A 175 -2.10 2.18 1.66
N LEU A 176 -1.08 2.05 0.81
CA LEU A 176 -1.11 1.26 -0.40
C LEU A 176 -0.55 -0.14 -0.10
N LEU A 177 -1.33 -1.18 -0.37
CA LEU A 177 -0.94 -2.57 -0.17
C LEU A 177 -0.87 -3.28 -1.53
N ASP A 178 0.31 -3.74 -1.90
CA ASP A 178 0.57 -4.40 -3.18
C ASP A 178 0.69 -5.91 -2.96
N GLU A 179 -0.36 -6.65 -3.27
CA GLU A 179 -0.51 -8.10 -3.09
C GLU A 179 -0.06 -8.56 -1.68
N PRO A 180 -0.70 -8.05 -0.60
CA PRO A 180 -0.22 -8.26 0.76
C PRO A 180 -0.27 -9.71 1.23
N VAL A 181 -1.00 -10.59 0.56
CA VAL A 181 -1.15 -12.02 0.92
C VAL A 181 -0.51 -12.98 -0.06
N ALA A 182 0.22 -12.48 -1.07
CA ALA A 182 0.89 -13.33 -2.05
C ALA A 182 1.80 -14.36 -1.36
N GLY A 183 1.65 -15.64 -1.73
CA GLY A 183 2.46 -16.74 -1.19
C GLY A 183 2.10 -17.22 0.22
N MET A 184 0.96 -16.77 0.77
CA MET A 184 0.44 -17.19 2.08
C MET A 184 -0.56 -18.34 1.95
N ASN A 185 -0.67 -19.14 3.01
CA ASN A 185 -1.75 -20.09 3.14
C ASN A 185 -3.05 -19.38 3.59
N ASP A 186 -4.20 -20.12 3.57
CA ASP A 186 -5.51 -19.55 3.87
C ASP A 186 -5.59 -18.93 5.27
N ALA A 187 -4.97 -19.56 6.29
CA ALA A 187 -4.99 -19.06 7.65
C ALA A 187 -4.20 -17.75 7.78
N GLU A 188 -3.00 -17.69 7.22
CA GLU A 188 -2.17 -16.48 7.19
C GLU A 188 -2.86 -15.34 6.43
N THR A 189 -3.52 -15.69 5.32
CA THR A 189 -4.31 -14.78 4.51
C THR A 189 -5.44 -14.15 5.31
N GLN A 190 -6.25 -14.95 6.01
CA GLN A 190 -7.34 -14.43 6.87
C GLN A 190 -6.82 -13.53 7.98
N ASP A 191 -5.69 -13.89 8.58
CA ASP A 191 -5.04 -13.06 9.62
C ASP A 191 -4.60 -11.70 9.09
N VAL A 192 -4.00 -11.63 7.89
CA VAL A 192 -3.59 -10.37 7.26
C VAL A 192 -4.81 -9.53 6.89
N PHE A 193 -5.90 -10.14 6.39
CA PHE A 193 -7.14 -9.40 6.13
C PHE A 193 -7.78 -8.87 7.41
N GLY A 194 -7.78 -9.67 8.49
CA GLY A 194 -8.20 -9.19 9.80
C GLY A 194 -7.37 -7.99 10.28
N LEU A 195 -6.06 -7.99 10.00
CA LEU A 195 -5.18 -6.86 10.27
C LEU A 195 -5.56 -5.65 9.41
N ILE A 196 -5.78 -5.81 8.10
CA ILE A 196 -6.18 -4.74 7.18
C ILE A 196 -7.48 -4.06 7.67
N LYS A 197 -8.49 -4.84 8.06
CA LYS A 197 -9.74 -4.31 8.62
C LYS A 197 -9.52 -3.56 9.94
N ARG A 198 -8.65 -4.06 10.83
CA ARG A 198 -8.28 -3.32 12.05
C ARG A 198 -7.59 -2.00 11.74
N VAL A 199 -6.68 -1.98 10.75
CA VAL A 199 -6.02 -0.74 10.30
C VAL A 199 -7.03 0.27 9.74
N GLN A 200 -8.01 -0.18 8.94
CA GLN A 200 -9.12 0.65 8.48
C GLN A 200 -9.91 1.24 9.65
N SER A 201 -10.26 0.43 10.66
CA SER A 201 -11.03 0.88 11.84
C SER A 201 -10.30 1.94 12.68
N LEU A 202 -8.98 2.05 12.55
CA LEU A 202 -8.17 3.12 13.13
C LEU A 202 -8.18 4.42 12.29
N GLY A 203 -8.98 4.47 11.22
CA GLY A 203 -9.14 5.65 10.37
C GLY A 203 -8.16 5.74 9.20
N VAL A 204 -7.36 4.71 8.96
CA VAL A 204 -6.46 4.66 7.81
C VAL A 204 -7.24 4.22 6.56
N THR A 205 -7.15 5.01 5.49
CA THR A 205 -7.69 4.66 4.18
C THR A 205 -6.75 3.68 3.49
N ILE A 206 -7.29 2.70 2.78
CA ILE A 206 -6.49 1.64 2.16
C ILE A 206 -6.78 1.54 0.67
N LEU A 207 -5.73 1.53 -0.14
CA LEU A 207 -5.79 1.17 -1.55
C LEU A 207 -5.04 -0.15 -1.73
N LEU A 208 -5.75 -1.19 -2.18
CA LEU A 208 -5.29 -2.57 -2.19
C LEU A 208 -5.20 -3.07 -3.63
N ILE A 209 -4.06 -3.62 -4.04
CA ILE A 209 -3.95 -4.45 -5.24
C ILE A 209 -4.02 -5.90 -4.81
N GLU A 210 -4.94 -6.67 -5.37
CA GLU A 210 -5.05 -8.11 -5.20
C GLU A 210 -5.60 -8.77 -6.47
N HIS A 211 -5.30 -10.03 -6.63
CA HIS A 211 -5.79 -10.86 -7.72
C HIS A 211 -6.77 -11.95 -7.25
N ASP A 212 -6.82 -12.24 -5.96
CA ASP A 212 -7.80 -13.16 -5.39
C ASP A 212 -9.15 -12.46 -5.22
N MET A 213 -10.08 -12.78 -6.15
CA MET A 213 -11.42 -12.20 -6.16
C MET A 213 -12.21 -12.52 -4.89
N SER A 214 -12.03 -13.72 -4.30
CA SER A 214 -12.77 -14.12 -3.10
C SER A 214 -12.43 -13.25 -1.89
N LEU A 215 -11.18 -12.81 -1.84
CA LEU A 215 -10.65 -11.96 -0.78
C LEU A 215 -11.08 -10.50 -0.95
N VAL A 216 -10.91 -9.93 -2.15
CA VAL A 216 -11.29 -8.53 -2.40
C VAL A 216 -12.79 -8.30 -2.24
N MET A 217 -13.62 -9.28 -2.64
CA MET A 217 -15.07 -9.25 -2.44
C MET A 217 -15.49 -9.14 -0.97
N LYS A 218 -14.69 -9.71 -0.05
CA LYS A 218 -14.96 -9.66 1.40
C LYS A 218 -14.32 -8.47 2.09
N ALA A 219 -13.19 -8.01 1.58
CA ALA A 219 -12.37 -7.01 2.24
C ALA A 219 -12.65 -5.58 1.79
N CYS A 220 -12.98 -5.36 0.52
CA CYS A 220 -13.09 -4.03 -0.05
C CYS A 220 -14.51 -3.46 0.07
N ASP A 221 -14.60 -2.16 0.28
CA ASP A 221 -15.86 -1.42 0.26
C ASP A 221 -16.25 -1.09 -1.19
N ARG A 222 -15.24 -0.89 -2.07
CA ARG A 222 -15.40 -0.58 -3.49
C ARG A 222 -14.23 -1.16 -4.30
N LEU A 223 -14.51 -1.50 -5.54
CA LEU A 223 -13.53 -2.05 -6.49
C LEU A 223 -13.39 -1.15 -7.71
N VAL A 224 -12.18 -1.04 -8.21
CA VAL A 224 -11.84 -0.40 -9.49
C VAL A 224 -11.15 -1.45 -10.36
N VAL A 225 -11.73 -1.74 -11.52
CA VAL A 225 -11.28 -2.82 -12.39
C VAL A 225 -10.48 -2.24 -13.55
N PHE A 226 -9.28 -2.79 -13.73
CA PHE A 226 -8.37 -2.41 -14.81
C PHE A 226 -8.28 -3.53 -15.84
N ASN A 227 -8.21 -3.15 -17.12
CA ASN A 227 -7.83 -4.02 -18.22
C ASN A 227 -7.03 -3.23 -19.26
N PHE A 228 -5.89 -3.75 -19.71
CA PHE A 228 -4.99 -3.11 -20.69
C PHE A 228 -4.74 -1.60 -20.42
N GLY A 229 -4.43 -1.26 -19.17
CA GLY A 229 -4.13 0.11 -18.77
C GLY A 229 -5.33 1.07 -18.69
N ARG A 230 -6.55 0.57 -18.77
CA ARG A 230 -7.80 1.36 -18.68
C ARG A 230 -8.67 0.90 -17.53
N LYS A 231 -9.43 1.83 -16.95
CA LYS A 231 -10.49 1.51 -16.01
C LYS A 231 -11.72 1.04 -16.81
N ILE A 232 -12.14 -0.21 -16.60
CA ILE A 232 -13.31 -0.79 -17.30
C ILE A 232 -14.56 -0.80 -16.45
N ALA A 233 -14.42 -0.85 -15.11
CA ALA A 233 -15.54 -0.82 -14.19
C ALA A 233 -15.13 -0.21 -12.84
N GLU A 234 -16.12 0.29 -12.09
CA GLU A 234 -15.98 0.78 -10.72
C GLU A 234 -17.33 0.60 -10.01
N GLY A 235 -17.32 0.04 -8.80
CA GLY A 235 -18.54 -0.21 -8.05
C GLY A 235 -18.31 -1.01 -6.78
N THR A 236 -19.39 -1.36 -6.09
CA THR A 236 -19.35 -2.29 -4.96
C THR A 236 -18.91 -3.69 -5.41
N PRO A 237 -18.41 -4.53 -4.51
CA PRO A 237 -18.07 -5.91 -4.84
C PRO A 237 -19.21 -6.67 -5.55
N ALA A 238 -20.46 -6.47 -5.12
CA ALA A 238 -21.62 -7.12 -5.73
C ALA A 238 -21.84 -6.68 -7.20
N GLU A 239 -21.76 -5.38 -7.46
CA GLU A 239 -21.90 -4.82 -8.82
C GLU A 239 -20.78 -5.31 -9.74
N ILE A 240 -19.54 -5.36 -9.24
CA ILE A 240 -18.37 -5.79 -10.05
C ILE A 240 -18.42 -7.27 -10.38
N ARG A 241 -18.90 -8.13 -9.46
CA ARG A 241 -19.02 -9.56 -9.69
C ARG A 241 -19.90 -9.91 -10.89
N ASP A 242 -20.97 -9.15 -11.07
CA ASP A 242 -21.98 -9.44 -12.08
C ASP A 242 -21.80 -8.56 -13.35
N ASP A 243 -20.74 -7.73 -13.45
CA ASP A 243 -20.45 -6.89 -14.61
C ASP A 243 -19.87 -7.72 -15.77
N PRO A 244 -20.56 -7.81 -16.93
CA PRO A 244 -20.09 -8.61 -18.07
C PRO A 244 -18.71 -8.23 -18.58
N ARG A 245 -18.34 -6.94 -18.52
CA ARG A 245 -17.03 -6.44 -18.96
C ARG A 245 -15.90 -6.99 -18.08
N VAL A 246 -16.19 -7.16 -16.78
CA VAL A 246 -15.24 -7.72 -15.82
C VAL A 246 -15.08 -9.22 -16.06
N VAL A 247 -16.20 -9.94 -16.23
CA VAL A 247 -16.19 -11.38 -16.51
C VAL A 247 -15.40 -11.66 -17.81
N GLU A 248 -15.65 -10.92 -18.88
CA GLU A 248 -14.94 -11.04 -20.15
C GLU A 248 -13.43 -10.78 -20.01
N ALA A 249 -13.03 -9.74 -19.25
CA ALA A 249 -11.62 -9.40 -19.03
C ALA A 249 -10.85 -10.53 -18.34
N TYR A 250 -11.49 -11.27 -17.44
CA TYR A 250 -10.87 -12.41 -16.74
C TYR A 250 -10.90 -13.70 -17.55
N LEU A 251 -12.01 -13.97 -18.29
CA LEU A 251 -12.11 -15.15 -19.15
C LEU A 251 -11.19 -15.06 -20.38
N GLY A 252 -11.10 -13.86 -20.99
CA GLY A 252 -10.22 -13.61 -22.12
C GLY A 252 -8.73 -13.75 -21.77
N ALA A 253 -8.35 -13.47 -20.52
CA ALA A 253 -6.99 -13.65 -20.03
C ALA A 253 -6.62 -15.15 -19.81
N ALA A 254 -7.60 -15.98 -19.46
CA ALA A 254 -7.39 -17.42 -19.25
C ALA A 254 -7.21 -18.21 -20.57
N GLY A 255 -7.66 -17.68 -21.71
CA GLY A 255 -7.49 -18.27 -23.02
C GLY A 255 -6.18 -17.94 -23.73
N GLY A 256 -5.41 -16.98 -23.24
CA GLY A 256 -4.16 -16.52 -23.87
C GLY A 256 -2.90 -17.27 -23.46
N ASP A 257 -2.92 -18.03 -22.37
CA ASP A 257 -1.75 -18.77 -21.86
C ASP A 257 -1.66 -20.22 -22.39
N ALA A 258 -2.58 -20.64 -23.30
CA ALA A 258 -2.61 -22.01 -23.84
C ALA A 258 -1.90 -22.17 -25.19
N ASP A 259 -1.43 -21.09 -25.83
CA ASP A 259 -0.84 -21.09 -27.17
C ASP A 259 0.51 -20.36 -27.27
N ALA A 260 1.36 -20.38 -26.24
CA ALA A 260 2.72 -19.82 -26.29
C ALA A 260 3.78 -20.82 -25.83
#